data_b070a77c246c7effe39bb2d0a92b0970
#
_entry.id   b070a77c246c7effe39bb2d0a92b0970
#
_cell.length_a   1.000
_cell.length_b   1.000
_cell.length_c   1.000
_cell.angle_alpha   90.00
_cell.angle_beta   90.00
_cell.angle_gamma   90.00
#
_symmetry.space_group_name_H-M   'P 1'
#
loop_
_entity.id
_entity.type
_entity.pdbx_description
1 polymer ?
#
loop_
_entity_poly.entity_id
_entity_poly.type
_entity_poly.pdbx_seq_one_letter_code
_entity_poly.pdbx_strand_id
1 'polypeptide(L)'
;MPAASPVFFTREHIDSHALAASPSLAEQAIHCLELVAELSAAGLPFQFKGGNSLLLVLPDPQRFSIDVDIATNETPGAIEEALDRIVREQGVFLKWAGRRHTTKPWLPLASFYLFYKSHYVNEADAFVMLDAQLTRSPYATRQTPVTCGALYKSDARAEVPLAASIVGDKLLTLGPETLGIPVGKGKGAQRLKHVFDVSRLLSERPLLSGIRESFTACIGHENALQGKTFTVTQVLSDTLRFFEGVVENAVPPPEAPDMASVLRETVAGLSPFASHLFNKGYAWPDLRRDAARAGLCITAVCSRNVTDGEFWAALGELGTDPDGLWSVVKEWNAGENDGVG
;
A
#
# COMPACT_ATOMS: atom_id res chain seq x y z
N MET A 1 8.37 17.72 -23.11
CA MET A 1 7.26 18.46 -22.43
C MET A 1 6.70 17.56 -21.35
N PRO A 2 6.20 18.09 -20.23
CA PRO A 2 5.60 17.27 -19.18
C PRO A 2 4.58 16.28 -19.74
N ALA A 3 4.43 15.12 -19.14
CA ALA A 3 3.42 14.13 -19.55
C ALA A 3 1.98 14.63 -19.28
N ALA A 4 1.84 15.59 -18.36
CA ALA A 4 0.58 16.23 -18.03
C ALA A 4 0.57 17.73 -18.35
N SER A 5 -0.64 18.34 -18.32
CA SER A 5 -0.82 19.78 -18.48
C SER A 5 -0.13 20.56 -17.33
N PRO A 6 0.56 21.68 -17.61
CA PRO A 6 1.18 22.52 -16.59
C PRO A 6 0.20 23.01 -15.50
N VAL A 7 -1.10 23.03 -15.75
CA VAL A 7 -2.10 23.46 -14.78
C VAL A 7 -2.08 22.63 -13.50
N PHE A 8 -1.77 21.32 -13.59
CA PHE A 8 -1.72 20.42 -12.43
C PHE A 8 -0.62 20.79 -11.42
N PHE A 9 0.41 21.53 -11.84
CA PHE A 9 1.54 21.94 -11.01
C PHE A 9 1.41 23.37 -10.48
N THR A 10 0.26 24.03 -10.72
CA THR A 10 0.03 25.38 -10.19
C THR A 10 -0.38 25.31 -8.71
N ARG A 11 0.01 26.33 -7.93
CA ARG A 11 -0.37 26.43 -6.52
C ARG A 11 -1.89 26.41 -6.34
N GLU A 12 -2.62 27.13 -7.18
CA GLU A 12 -4.08 27.20 -7.13
C GLU A 12 -4.72 25.81 -7.31
N HIS A 13 -4.24 25.02 -8.28
CA HIS A 13 -4.74 23.67 -8.51
C HIS A 13 -4.45 22.78 -7.31
N ILE A 14 -3.23 22.80 -6.79
CA ILE A 14 -2.80 21.97 -5.64
C ILE A 14 -3.65 22.33 -4.41
N ASP A 15 -3.78 23.61 -4.07
CA ASP A 15 -4.57 24.07 -2.92
C ASP A 15 -6.05 23.63 -3.01
N SER A 16 -6.62 23.66 -4.21
CA SER A 16 -8.03 23.26 -4.42
C SER A 16 -8.26 21.74 -4.30
N HIS A 17 -7.20 20.91 -4.44
CA HIS A 17 -7.28 19.45 -4.40
C HIS A 17 -6.59 18.82 -3.18
N ALA A 18 -6.04 19.61 -2.26
CA ALA A 18 -5.40 19.11 -1.05
C ALA A 18 -6.39 18.46 -0.06
N LEU A 19 -7.67 18.81 -0.15
CA LEU A 19 -8.74 18.34 0.75
C LEU A 19 -8.38 18.63 2.22
N ALA A 20 -8.50 17.64 3.11
CA ALA A 20 -8.10 17.79 4.51
C ALA A 20 -6.61 17.48 4.76
N ALA A 21 -5.89 16.97 3.76
CA ALA A 21 -4.45 16.76 3.83
C ALA A 21 -3.68 18.08 3.64
N SER A 22 -2.37 18.08 3.84
CA SER A 22 -1.57 19.27 3.57
C SER A 22 -1.40 19.49 2.05
N PRO A 23 -1.37 20.74 1.58
CA PRO A 23 -1.09 21.04 0.17
C PRO A 23 0.26 20.46 -0.31
N SER A 24 1.27 20.38 0.56
CA SER A 24 2.55 19.75 0.22
C SER A 24 2.43 18.26 -0.09
N LEU A 25 1.51 17.53 0.59
CA LEU A 25 1.25 16.11 0.28
C LEU A 25 0.53 15.95 -1.06
N ALA A 26 -0.42 16.83 -1.37
CA ALA A 26 -1.10 16.85 -2.67
C ALA A 26 -0.11 17.16 -3.80
N GLU A 27 0.76 18.16 -3.62
CA GLU A 27 1.83 18.50 -4.56
C GLU A 27 2.73 17.30 -4.82
N GLN A 28 3.20 16.63 -3.75
CA GLN A 28 4.07 15.48 -3.89
C GLN A 28 3.38 14.30 -4.59
N ALA A 29 2.08 14.06 -4.30
CA ALA A 29 1.30 13.03 -4.98
C ALA A 29 1.13 13.32 -6.49
N ILE A 30 0.92 14.57 -6.88
CA ILE A 30 0.88 14.99 -8.28
C ILE A 30 2.22 14.71 -8.97
N HIS A 31 3.35 15.06 -8.34
CA HIS A 31 4.68 14.79 -8.87
C HIS A 31 4.99 13.28 -8.92
N CYS A 32 4.46 12.47 -8.00
CA CYS A 32 4.54 11.01 -8.08
C CYS A 32 3.82 10.48 -9.33
N LEU A 33 2.60 10.95 -9.60
CA LEU A 33 1.85 10.55 -10.79
C LEU A 33 2.53 11.03 -12.09
N GLU A 34 3.09 12.23 -12.09
CA GLU A 34 3.89 12.71 -13.22
C GLU A 34 5.12 11.82 -13.46
N LEU A 35 5.86 11.44 -12.41
CA LEU A 35 7.00 10.54 -12.57
C LEU A 35 6.58 9.19 -13.19
N VAL A 36 5.46 8.62 -12.76
CA VAL A 36 4.93 7.39 -13.34
C VAL A 36 4.59 7.56 -14.83
N ALA A 37 3.96 8.68 -15.17
CA ALA A 37 3.62 9.00 -16.56
C ALA A 37 4.88 9.19 -17.43
N GLU A 38 5.87 9.89 -16.92
CA GLU A 38 7.16 10.15 -17.58
C GLU A 38 7.97 8.87 -17.78
N LEU A 39 8.07 7.99 -16.76
CA LEU A 39 8.73 6.68 -16.88
C LEU A 39 8.05 5.83 -17.95
N SER A 40 6.72 5.85 -18.02
CA SER A 40 5.96 5.17 -19.04
C SER A 40 6.23 5.76 -20.43
N ALA A 41 6.22 7.09 -20.57
CA ALA A 41 6.52 7.80 -21.81
C ALA A 41 7.98 7.56 -22.28
N ALA A 42 8.91 7.41 -21.35
CA ALA A 42 10.29 7.03 -21.62
C ALA A 42 10.44 5.58 -22.09
N GLY A 43 9.36 4.78 -22.07
CA GLY A 43 9.36 3.39 -22.52
C GLY A 43 9.98 2.40 -21.54
N LEU A 44 10.15 2.76 -20.26
CA LEU A 44 10.62 1.84 -19.24
C LEU A 44 9.53 0.80 -18.93
N PRO A 45 9.79 -0.51 -19.01
CA PRO A 45 8.82 -1.54 -18.65
C PRO A 45 8.77 -1.70 -17.12
N PHE A 46 7.64 -1.42 -16.48
CA PHE A 46 7.48 -1.60 -15.04
C PHE A 46 6.03 -1.88 -14.63
N GLN A 47 5.86 -2.46 -13.45
CA GLN A 47 4.60 -2.51 -12.71
C GLN A 47 4.62 -1.39 -11.67
N PHE A 48 3.66 -0.46 -11.74
CA PHE A 48 3.48 0.57 -10.72
C PHE A 48 2.71 -0.01 -9.54
N LYS A 49 3.35 -0.13 -8.39
CA LYS A 49 2.84 -0.79 -7.19
C LYS A 49 2.79 0.15 -5.98
N GLY A 50 2.70 -0.42 -4.80
CA GLY A 50 2.73 0.33 -3.55
C GLY A 50 1.46 1.14 -3.28
N GLY A 51 1.55 2.01 -2.29
CA GLY A 51 0.41 2.82 -1.83
C GLY A 51 -0.06 3.86 -2.83
N ASN A 52 0.82 4.35 -3.67
CA ASN A 52 0.51 5.39 -4.65
C ASN A 52 -0.25 4.82 -5.87
N SER A 53 -0.05 3.55 -6.21
CA SER A 53 -0.83 2.90 -7.28
C SER A 53 -2.35 2.88 -6.98
N LEU A 54 -2.74 2.98 -5.72
CA LEU A 54 -4.16 3.06 -5.32
C LEU A 54 -4.86 4.30 -5.86
N LEU A 55 -4.13 5.39 -6.17
CA LEU A 55 -4.67 6.57 -6.83
C LEU A 55 -5.17 6.26 -8.25
N LEU A 56 -4.67 5.18 -8.88
CA LEU A 56 -5.09 4.73 -10.21
C LEU A 56 -6.03 3.52 -10.16
N VAL A 57 -6.02 2.76 -9.07
CA VAL A 57 -6.78 1.50 -8.92
C VAL A 57 -8.16 1.76 -8.34
N LEU A 58 -8.26 2.64 -7.33
CA LEU A 58 -9.52 2.96 -6.66
C LEU A 58 -10.24 4.09 -7.39
N PRO A 59 -11.55 3.95 -7.66
CA PRO A 59 -12.36 5.05 -8.21
C PRO A 59 -12.41 6.27 -7.29
N ASP A 60 -12.38 6.02 -5.97
CA ASP A 60 -12.43 7.05 -4.93
C ASP A 60 -11.32 6.80 -3.89
N PRO A 61 -10.07 7.16 -4.20
CA PRO A 61 -8.98 7.06 -3.24
C PRO A 61 -9.22 7.99 -2.05
N GLN A 62 -8.87 7.53 -0.84
CA GLN A 62 -9.19 8.22 0.41
C GLN A 62 -7.94 8.78 1.12
N ARG A 63 -6.76 8.59 0.54
CA ARG A 63 -5.49 9.08 1.10
C ARG A 63 -4.46 9.34 0.02
N PHE A 64 -3.54 10.26 0.29
CA PHE A 64 -2.32 10.41 -0.48
C PHE A 64 -1.28 9.36 -0.11
N SER A 65 -0.48 9.01 -1.10
CA SER A 65 0.81 8.34 -0.96
C SER A 65 1.84 9.16 -1.71
N ILE A 66 3.08 9.17 -1.25
CA ILE A 66 4.09 10.13 -1.68
C ILE A 66 5.39 9.47 -2.17
N ASP A 67 5.40 8.15 -2.27
CA ASP A 67 6.52 7.39 -2.80
C ASP A 67 6.06 6.67 -4.09
N VAL A 68 6.94 6.56 -5.05
CA VAL A 68 6.71 5.78 -6.27
C VAL A 68 7.41 4.43 -6.13
N ASP A 69 6.62 3.38 -5.96
CA ASP A 69 7.11 2.00 -5.93
C ASP A 69 6.92 1.35 -7.29
N ILE A 70 7.96 0.83 -7.89
CA ILE A 70 7.87 0.04 -9.13
C ILE A 70 8.52 -1.34 -8.97
N ALA A 71 8.06 -2.30 -9.77
CA ALA A 71 8.72 -3.59 -9.95
C ALA A 71 9.04 -3.78 -11.42
N THR A 72 10.29 -4.08 -11.73
CA THR A 72 10.80 -4.21 -13.11
C THR A 72 11.88 -5.28 -13.19
N ASN A 73 12.10 -5.83 -14.39
CA ASN A 73 13.26 -6.68 -14.65
C ASN A 73 14.41 -5.90 -15.31
N GLU A 74 14.26 -4.58 -15.40
CA GLU A 74 15.29 -3.71 -15.97
C GLU A 74 16.46 -3.52 -14.98
N THR A 75 17.61 -3.18 -15.52
CA THR A 75 18.80 -2.89 -14.73
C THR A 75 18.73 -1.49 -14.09
N PRO A 76 19.46 -1.24 -12.99
CA PRO A 76 19.58 0.13 -12.46
C PRO A 76 20.02 1.14 -13.52
N GLY A 77 20.96 0.76 -14.42
CA GLY A 77 21.43 1.63 -15.51
C GLY A 77 20.33 2.02 -16.49
N ALA A 78 19.42 1.09 -16.83
CA ALA A 78 18.27 1.42 -17.70
C ALA A 78 17.30 2.39 -17.03
N ILE A 79 17.13 2.27 -15.70
CA ILE A 79 16.34 3.23 -14.92
C ILE A 79 17.03 4.60 -14.92
N GLU A 80 18.33 4.65 -14.67
CA GLU A 80 19.13 5.90 -14.69
C GLU A 80 19.06 6.61 -16.03
N GLU A 81 19.16 5.86 -17.15
CA GLU A 81 19.00 6.41 -18.50
C GLU A 81 17.60 7.02 -18.72
N ALA A 82 16.55 6.38 -18.20
CA ALA A 82 15.19 6.92 -18.26
C ALA A 82 15.08 8.21 -17.42
N LEU A 83 15.66 8.23 -16.21
CA LEU A 83 15.68 9.40 -15.33
C LEU A 83 16.47 10.57 -15.95
N ASP A 84 17.62 10.30 -16.59
CA ASP A 84 18.39 11.30 -17.31
C ASP A 84 17.59 11.93 -18.47
N ARG A 85 16.80 11.12 -19.17
CA ARG A 85 15.92 11.59 -20.23
C ARG A 85 14.82 12.48 -19.67
N ILE A 86 14.14 12.04 -18.58
CA ILE A 86 13.08 12.77 -17.92
C ILE A 86 13.57 14.16 -17.48
N VAL A 87 14.69 14.23 -16.78
CA VAL A 87 15.25 15.51 -16.31
C VAL A 87 15.62 16.42 -17.48
N ARG A 88 16.20 15.88 -18.56
CA ARG A 88 16.67 16.65 -19.70
C ARG A 88 15.54 17.19 -20.58
N GLU A 89 14.48 16.42 -20.79
CA GLU A 89 13.47 16.69 -21.80
C GLU A 89 12.18 17.29 -21.27
N GLN A 90 11.83 17.02 -20.02
CA GLN A 90 10.48 17.30 -19.53
C GLN A 90 10.34 18.58 -18.69
N GLY A 91 11.33 18.93 -17.92
CA GLY A 91 11.35 20.19 -17.21
C GLY A 91 10.53 20.26 -15.91
N VAL A 92 9.85 19.20 -15.49
CA VAL A 92 9.16 19.11 -14.20
C VAL A 92 10.15 18.76 -13.10
N PHE A 93 11.03 17.78 -13.37
CA PHE A 93 12.09 17.39 -12.45
C PHE A 93 13.40 18.08 -12.79
N LEU A 94 14.04 18.65 -11.77
CA LEU A 94 15.25 19.47 -11.91
C LEU A 94 16.52 18.62 -12.00
N LYS A 95 16.55 17.53 -11.22
CA LYS A 95 17.68 16.60 -11.10
C LYS A 95 17.22 15.32 -10.41
N TRP A 96 18.04 14.28 -10.51
CA TRP A 96 17.87 13.08 -9.70
C TRP A 96 19.17 12.72 -8.97
N ALA A 97 19.06 11.88 -7.94
CA ALA A 97 20.19 11.33 -7.20
C ALA A 97 19.89 9.90 -6.76
N GLY A 98 20.86 9.00 -6.94
CA GLY A 98 20.75 7.62 -6.45
C GLY A 98 20.89 7.56 -4.93
N ARG A 99 20.11 6.68 -4.30
CA ARG A 99 20.20 6.36 -2.89
C ARG A 99 20.85 4.99 -2.70
N ARG A 100 21.91 4.92 -1.89
CA ARG A 100 22.56 3.65 -1.55
C ARG A 100 21.79 2.95 -0.41
N HIS A 101 21.41 1.68 -0.64
CA HIS A 101 20.87 0.82 0.41
C HIS A 101 22.03 0.21 1.22
N THR A 102 22.22 0.69 2.45
CA THR A 102 23.30 0.23 3.33
C THR A 102 22.88 -0.94 4.24
N THR A 103 21.59 -1.06 4.55
CA THR A 103 21.08 -2.04 5.53
C THR A 103 20.79 -3.41 4.95
N LYS A 104 20.46 -3.50 3.66
CA LYS A 104 20.13 -4.76 2.97
C LYS A 104 20.65 -4.72 1.52
N PRO A 105 21.98 -4.68 1.31
CA PRO A 105 22.55 -4.52 -0.02
C PRO A 105 22.33 -5.71 -0.96
N TRP A 106 21.88 -6.85 -0.41
CA TRP A 106 21.58 -8.06 -1.18
C TRP A 106 20.16 -8.07 -1.78
N LEU A 107 19.29 -7.17 -1.33
CA LEU A 107 17.97 -7.06 -1.95
C LEU A 107 18.10 -6.44 -3.35
N PRO A 108 17.38 -6.98 -4.35
CA PRO A 108 17.37 -6.42 -5.69
C PRO A 108 16.54 -5.13 -5.72
N LEU A 109 17.07 -4.08 -5.11
CA LEU A 109 16.41 -2.77 -4.97
C LEU A 109 17.33 -1.67 -5.45
N ALA A 110 16.77 -0.72 -6.20
CA ALA A 110 17.40 0.56 -6.51
C ALA A 110 16.48 1.70 -6.07
N SER A 111 17.03 2.75 -5.49
CA SER A 111 16.24 3.90 -5.04
C SER A 111 16.83 5.19 -5.55
N PHE A 112 15.95 6.13 -5.90
CA PHE A 112 16.32 7.41 -6.47
C PHE A 112 15.46 8.51 -5.87
N TYR A 113 16.03 9.71 -5.76
CA TYR A 113 15.30 10.94 -5.45
C TYR A 113 15.22 11.78 -6.72
N LEU A 114 14.02 12.24 -7.06
CA LEU A 114 13.79 13.18 -8.15
C LEU A 114 13.32 14.49 -7.55
N PHE A 115 14.12 15.52 -7.72
CA PHE A 115 13.89 16.85 -7.15
C PHE A 115 13.05 17.70 -8.10
N TYR A 116 12.09 18.43 -7.54
CA TYR A 116 11.22 19.35 -8.27
C TYR A 116 11.14 20.70 -7.56
N LYS A 117 10.57 21.71 -8.22
CA LYS A 117 10.33 23.02 -7.61
C LYS A 117 9.01 23.01 -6.85
N SER A 118 9.07 23.07 -5.51
CA SER A 118 7.88 23.09 -4.66
C SER A 118 7.36 24.51 -4.41
N HIS A 119 6.05 24.60 -4.17
CA HIS A 119 5.37 25.79 -3.68
C HIS A 119 5.33 25.89 -2.15
N TYR A 120 5.65 24.80 -1.43
CA TYR A 120 5.39 24.66 0.01
C TYR A 120 6.61 24.31 0.86
N VAL A 121 7.62 23.71 0.26
CA VAL A 121 8.85 23.29 0.96
C VAL A 121 10.10 23.80 0.22
N ASN A 122 11.24 23.79 0.90
CA ASN A 122 12.52 24.17 0.30
C ASN A 122 12.93 23.15 -0.78
N GLU A 123 13.69 23.61 -1.79
CA GLU A 123 14.13 22.75 -2.91
C GLU A 123 14.91 21.50 -2.46
N ALA A 124 15.64 21.57 -1.35
CA ALA A 124 16.38 20.42 -0.81
C ALA A 124 15.45 19.32 -0.29
N ASP A 125 14.21 19.67 0.12
CA ASP A 125 13.22 18.80 0.71
C ASP A 125 12.10 18.43 -0.28
N ALA A 126 12.10 19.05 -1.47
CA ALA A 126 11.12 18.82 -2.53
C ALA A 126 11.59 17.72 -3.48
N PHE A 127 11.25 16.47 -3.14
CA PHE A 127 11.58 15.32 -3.99
C PHE A 127 10.49 14.26 -3.96
N VAL A 128 10.43 13.48 -5.02
CA VAL A 128 9.74 12.19 -5.07
C VAL A 128 10.77 11.10 -4.87
N MET A 129 10.47 10.13 -4.02
CA MET A 129 11.28 8.91 -3.89
C MET A 129 10.75 7.85 -4.86
N LEU A 130 11.64 7.33 -5.71
CA LEU A 130 11.39 6.17 -6.55
C LEU A 130 12.10 4.96 -5.96
N ASP A 131 11.34 3.97 -5.54
CA ASP A 131 11.85 2.68 -5.09
C ASP A 131 11.56 1.62 -6.16
N ALA A 132 12.59 1.10 -6.80
CA ALA A 132 12.52 0.11 -7.84
C ALA A 132 12.95 -1.28 -7.32
N GLN A 133 12.01 -2.21 -7.24
CA GLN A 133 12.30 -3.62 -7.07
C GLN A 133 12.74 -4.20 -8.42
N LEU A 134 13.97 -4.73 -8.50
CA LEU A 134 14.58 -5.22 -9.75
C LEU A 134 14.14 -6.65 -10.12
N THR A 135 12.95 -7.00 -9.70
CA THR A 135 12.22 -8.23 -10.06
C THR A 135 10.74 -7.91 -10.11
N ARG A 136 10.05 -8.37 -11.15
CA ARG A 136 8.60 -8.17 -11.26
C ARG A 136 7.88 -8.90 -10.12
N SER A 137 6.87 -8.27 -9.58
CA SER A 137 5.97 -8.88 -8.59
C SER A 137 5.03 -9.89 -9.27
N PRO A 138 4.63 -10.97 -8.57
CA PRO A 138 3.75 -12.00 -9.12
C PRO A 138 2.28 -11.57 -9.13
N TYR A 139 2.01 -10.38 -9.67
CA TYR A 139 0.67 -9.81 -9.71
C TYR A 139 -0.04 -10.10 -11.02
N ALA A 140 -1.35 -10.32 -10.95
CA ALA A 140 -2.23 -10.06 -12.07
C ALA A 140 -2.38 -8.53 -12.23
N THR A 141 -2.16 -8.02 -13.44
CA THR A 141 -2.05 -6.59 -13.73
C THR A 141 -3.00 -6.16 -14.85
N ARG A 142 -3.19 -4.86 -14.98
CA ARG A 142 -3.87 -4.24 -16.13
C ARG A 142 -3.17 -2.94 -16.52
N GLN A 143 -3.33 -2.56 -17.79
CA GLN A 143 -2.96 -1.22 -18.26
C GLN A 143 -4.03 -0.21 -17.88
N THR A 144 -3.65 0.87 -17.21
CA THR A 144 -4.56 1.91 -16.70
C THR A 144 -4.04 3.29 -17.11
N PRO A 145 -4.90 4.23 -17.53
CA PRO A 145 -4.47 5.62 -17.72
C PRO A 145 -3.90 6.19 -16.41
N VAL A 146 -2.84 6.98 -16.51
CA VAL A 146 -2.29 7.68 -15.35
C VAL A 146 -3.15 8.91 -15.07
N THR A 147 -4.28 8.67 -14.40
CA THR A 147 -5.31 9.67 -14.10
C THR A 147 -5.90 9.43 -12.72
N CYS A 148 -6.01 10.48 -11.90
CA CYS A 148 -6.60 10.46 -10.57
C CYS A 148 -7.65 11.57 -10.47
N GLY A 149 -8.89 11.30 -10.89
CA GLY A 149 -9.99 12.25 -10.87
C GLY A 149 -9.62 13.61 -11.48
N ALA A 150 -9.90 14.69 -10.74
CA ALA A 150 -9.50 16.05 -11.11
C ALA A 150 -8.08 16.41 -10.63
N LEU A 151 -7.48 15.61 -9.72
CA LEU A 151 -6.17 15.89 -9.15
C LEU A 151 -5.08 15.89 -10.21
N TYR A 152 -5.10 14.90 -11.12
CA TYR A 152 -4.06 14.69 -12.13
C TYR A 152 -4.58 13.91 -13.34
N LYS A 153 -4.12 14.26 -14.54
CA LYS A 153 -4.44 13.55 -15.76
C LYS A 153 -3.31 13.65 -16.78
N SER A 154 -2.91 12.52 -17.36
CA SER A 154 -2.02 12.43 -18.51
C SER A 154 -2.56 11.43 -19.55
N ASP A 155 -1.96 11.43 -20.74
CA ASP A 155 -2.27 10.45 -21.79
C ASP A 155 -1.46 9.14 -21.63
N ALA A 156 -0.51 9.11 -20.70
CA ALA A 156 0.29 7.94 -20.41
C ALA A 156 -0.54 6.82 -19.77
N ARG A 157 -0.08 5.59 -19.94
CA ARG A 157 -0.69 4.40 -19.31
C ARG A 157 0.37 3.66 -18.52
N ALA A 158 0.03 3.21 -17.34
CA ALA A 158 0.90 2.40 -16.50
C ALA A 158 0.29 1.01 -16.27
N GLU A 159 1.15 0.01 -16.16
CA GLU A 159 0.76 -1.32 -15.71
C GLU A 159 0.59 -1.29 -14.19
N VAL A 160 -0.65 -1.52 -13.71
CA VAL A 160 -0.98 -1.54 -12.28
C VAL A 160 -1.52 -2.91 -11.87
N PRO A 161 -1.30 -3.35 -10.61
CA PRO A 161 -1.90 -4.57 -10.09
C PRO A 161 -3.43 -4.48 -10.05
N LEU A 162 -4.11 -5.62 -10.19
CA LEU A 162 -5.54 -5.69 -9.87
C LEU A 162 -5.77 -5.50 -8.37
N ALA A 163 -6.98 -5.08 -7.99
CA ALA A 163 -7.35 -4.92 -6.57
C ALA A 163 -7.09 -6.20 -5.75
N ALA A 164 -7.44 -7.37 -6.30
CA ALA A 164 -7.16 -8.67 -5.68
C ALA A 164 -5.66 -8.88 -5.40
N SER A 165 -4.80 -8.49 -6.36
CA SER A 165 -3.34 -8.62 -6.22
C SER A 165 -2.81 -7.74 -5.10
N ILE A 166 -3.30 -6.51 -4.98
CA ILE A 166 -2.88 -5.58 -3.92
C ILE A 166 -3.37 -6.04 -2.55
N VAL A 167 -4.60 -6.57 -2.47
CA VAL A 167 -5.11 -7.14 -1.20
C VAL A 167 -4.22 -8.29 -0.75
N GLY A 168 -3.93 -9.26 -1.63
CA GLY A 168 -3.06 -10.39 -1.30
C GLY A 168 -1.68 -9.97 -0.83
N ASP A 169 -1.03 -9.02 -1.52
CA ASP A 169 0.27 -8.48 -1.14
C ASP A 169 0.25 -7.73 0.21
N LYS A 170 -0.79 -6.93 0.47
CA LYS A 170 -0.88 -6.18 1.72
C LYS A 170 -1.19 -7.06 2.93
N LEU A 171 -1.98 -8.11 2.78
CA LEU A 171 -2.32 -9.02 3.88
C LEU A 171 -1.07 -9.67 4.48
N LEU A 172 -0.09 -10.08 3.66
CA LEU A 172 1.14 -10.70 4.17
C LEU A 172 2.07 -9.72 4.92
N THR A 173 1.88 -8.41 4.72
CA THR A 173 2.74 -7.39 5.35
C THR A 173 2.30 -7.00 6.76
N LEU A 174 1.18 -7.54 7.26
CA LEU A 174 0.55 -7.11 8.51
C LEU A 174 1.04 -7.88 9.74
N GLY A 175 1.41 -9.16 9.59
CA GLY A 175 1.97 -9.97 10.67
C GLY A 175 3.42 -9.57 10.99
N PRO A 176 3.72 -9.09 12.21
CA PRO A 176 5.03 -8.51 12.53
C PRO A 176 6.16 -9.53 12.70
N GLU A 177 5.84 -10.80 12.97
CA GLU A 177 6.81 -11.86 13.28
C GLU A 177 7.25 -12.68 12.06
N THR A 178 6.53 -12.54 10.92
CA THR A 178 6.78 -13.31 9.70
C THR A 178 7.36 -12.43 8.58
N LEU A 179 6.56 -12.17 7.54
CA LEU A 179 6.96 -11.38 6.37
C LEU A 179 6.60 -9.91 6.47
N GLY A 180 5.80 -9.55 7.47
CA GLY A 180 5.26 -8.20 7.59
C GLY A 180 6.22 -7.17 8.17
N ILE A 181 5.65 -6.04 8.52
CA ILE A 181 6.38 -4.90 9.08
C ILE A 181 6.81 -5.24 10.51
N PRO A 182 8.12 -5.39 10.78
CA PRO A 182 8.59 -5.81 12.09
C PRO A 182 8.36 -4.70 13.15
N VAL A 183 8.22 -5.12 14.40
CA VAL A 183 8.14 -4.21 15.56
C VAL A 183 9.52 -3.59 15.84
N GLY A 184 9.55 -2.45 16.53
CA GLY A 184 10.78 -1.76 16.95
C GLY A 184 11.40 -0.89 15.85
N LYS A 185 10.68 -0.63 14.76
CA LYS A 185 11.13 0.22 13.64
C LYS A 185 10.39 1.55 13.53
N GLY A 186 9.47 1.86 14.45
CA GLY A 186 8.65 3.08 14.40
C GLY A 186 7.72 3.15 13.18
N LYS A 187 7.32 2.00 12.62
CA LYS A 187 6.53 1.92 11.37
C LYS A 187 5.04 1.68 11.61
N GLY A 188 4.50 2.06 12.76
CA GLY A 188 3.08 1.91 13.07
C GLY A 188 2.16 2.55 12.03
N ALA A 189 2.45 3.78 11.61
CA ALA A 189 1.67 4.45 10.56
C ALA A 189 1.68 3.70 9.22
N GLN A 190 2.79 3.05 8.86
CA GLN A 190 2.88 2.24 7.64
C GLN A 190 1.99 0.99 7.75
N ARG A 191 1.98 0.31 8.90
CA ARG A 191 1.08 -0.84 9.15
C ARG A 191 -0.39 -0.40 9.04
N LEU A 192 -0.75 0.75 9.61
CA LEU A 192 -2.10 1.32 9.51
C LEU A 192 -2.50 1.61 8.07
N LYS A 193 -1.58 2.15 7.24
CA LYS A 193 -1.83 2.33 5.80
C LYS A 193 -2.23 1.02 5.14
N HIS A 194 -1.58 -0.10 5.48
CA HIS A 194 -1.89 -1.40 4.88
C HIS A 194 -3.24 -1.95 5.34
N VAL A 195 -3.59 -1.85 6.63
CA VAL A 195 -4.92 -2.24 7.13
C VAL A 195 -6.02 -1.43 6.44
N PHE A 196 -5.86 -0.12 6.40
CA PHE A 196 -6.79 0.79 5.75
C PHE A 196 -6.96 0.47 4.26
N ASP A 197 -5.84 0.28 3.54
CA ASP A 197 -5.86 -0.01 2.11
C ASP A 197 -6.59 -1.32 1.80
N VAL A 198 -6.35 -2.38 2.58
CA VAL A 198 -7.09 -3.65 2.45
C VAL A 198 -8.58 -3.40 2.62
N SER A 199 -8.98 -2.71 3.70
CA SER A 199 -10.40 -2.41 3.95
C SER A 199 -11.05 -1.60 2.81
N ARG A 200 -10.33 -0.65 2.22
CA ARG A 200 -10.83 0.14 1.06
C ARG A 200 -10.91 -0.69 -0.21
N LEU A 201 -9.89 -1.49 -0.50
CA LEU A 201 -9.87 -2.37 -1.68
C LEU A 201 -10.98 -3.42 -1.68
N LEU A 202 -11.44 -3.87 -0.51
CA LEU A 202 -12.60 -4.75 -0.41
C LEU A 202 -13.90 -4.12 -0.92
N SER A 203 -13.99 -2.79 -1.00
CA SER A 203 -15.14 -2.10 -1.61
C SER A 203 -15.24 -2.35 -3.12
N GLU A 204 -14.13 -2.68 -3.79
CA GLU A 204 -14.09 -3.06 -5.21
C GLU A 204 -14.54 -4.52 -5.45
N ARG A 205 -14.92 -5.24 -4.41
CA ARG A 205 -15.40 -6.61 -4.43
C ARG A 205 -14.51 -7.57 -5.25
N PRO A 206 -13.18 -7.60 -5.02
CA PRO A 206 -12.30 -8.51 -5.74
C PRO A 206 -12.64 -9.98 -5.42
N LEU A 207 -12.49 -10.88 -6.40
CA LEU A 207 -12.73 -12.31 -6.20
C LEU A 207 -11.75 -12.89 -5.17
N LEU A 208 -12.23 -13.69 -4.22
CA LEU A 208 -11.41 -14.38 -3.23
C LEU A 208 -10.34 -15.27 -3.88
N SER A 209 -10.67 -15.94 -5.00
CA SER A 209 -9.70 -16.73 -5.75
C SER A 209 -8.49 -15.92 -6.19
N GLY A 210 -8.70 -14.72 -6.73
CA GLY A 210 -7.63 -13.82 -7.14
C GLY A 210 -6.81 -13.30 -5.96
N ILE A 211 -7.45 -13.04 -4.81
CA ILE A 211 -6.73 -12.66 -3.59
C ILE A 211 -5.89 -13.83 -3.08
N ARG A 212 -6.44 -15.06 -3.08
CA ARG A 212 -5.75 -16.28 -2.65
C ARG A 212 -4.53 -16.59 -3.50
N GLU A 213 -4.68 -16.50 -4.82
CA GLU A 213 -3.55 -16.67 -5.76
C GLU A 213 -2.45 -15.66 -5.49
N SER A 214 -2.81 -14.38 -5.36
CA SER A 214 -1.85 -13.32 -5.09
C SER A 214 -1.17 -13.49 -3.73
N PHE A 215 -1.93 -13.76 -2.66
CA PHE A 215 -1.39 -13.95 -1.32
C PHE A 215 -0.36 -15.07 -1.28
N THR A 216 -0.68 -16.23 -1.88
CA THR A 216 0.22 -17.38 -1.94
C THR A 216 1.47 -17.08 -2.77
N ALA A 217 1.31 -16.47 -3.95
CA ALA A 217 2.41 -16.12 -4.83
C ALA A 217 3.34 -15.06 -4.19
N CYS A 218 2.76 -14.05 -3.50
CA CYS A 218 3.53 -13.02 -2.81
C CYS A 218 4.30 -13.58 -1.60
N ILE A 219 3.74 -14.54 -0.84
CA ILE A 219 4.48 -15.22 0.23
C ILE A 219 5.72 -15.94 -0.34
N GLY A 220 5.55 -16.68 -1.45
CA GLY A 220 6.68 -17.34 -2.12
C GLY A 220 7.74 -16.35 -2.59
N HIS A 221 7.30 -15.26 -3.20
CA HIS A 221 8.17 -14.20 -3.70
C HIS A 221 8.95 -13.50 -2.58
N GLU A 222 8.27 -13.08 -1.51
CA GLU A 222 8.91 -12.43 -0.36
C GLU A 222 9.84 -13.36 0.42
N ASN A 223 9.48 -14.64 0.56
CA ASN A 223 10.38 -15.65 1.10
C ASN A 223 11.68 -15.73 0.30
N ALA A 224 11.58 -15.78 -1.03
CA ALA A 224 12.76 -15.82 -1.90
C ALA A 224 13.62 -14.55 -1.77
N LEU A 225 12.99 -13.37 -1.77
CA LEU A 225 13.69 -12.08 -1.62
C LEU A 225 14.39 -11.94 -0.28
N GLN A 226 13.77 -12.41 0.80
CA GLN A 226 14.27 -12.23 2.17
C GLN A 226 15.09 -13.42 2.68
N GLY A 227 15.22 -14.50 1.90
CA GLY A 227 15.87 -15.74 2.33
C GLY A 227 15.13 -16.43 3.49
N LYS A 228 13.79 -16.38 3.48
CA LYS A 228 12.92 -16.96 4.50
C LYS A 228 12.09 -18.12 3.93
N THR A 229 11.37 -18.84 4.81
CA THR A 229 10.60 -20.04 4.45
C THR A 229 9.25 -20.12 5.17
N PHE A 230 8.59 -18.98 5.40
CA PHE A 230 7.30 -18.97 6.07
C PHE A 230 6.20 -19.59 5.21
N THR A 231 5.36 -20.40 5.85
CA THR A 231 4.17 -20.98 5.22
C THR A 231 2.98 -20.02 5.26
N VAL A 232 1.98 -20.28 4.43
CA VAL A 232 0.69 -19.54 4.44
C VAL A 232 0.06 -19.55 5.84
N THR A 233 0.06 -20.71 6.52
CA THR A 233 -0.49 -20.85 7.87
C THR A 233 0.26 -20.01 8.91
N GLN A 234 1.59 -19.93 8.82
CA GLN A 234 2.38 -19.10 9.74
C GLN A 234 2.08 -17.60 9.53
N VAL A 235 1.99 -17.15 8.28
CA VAL A 235 1.64 -15.76 7.96
C VAL A 235 0.21 -15.43 8.40
N LEU A 236 -0.75 -16.35 8.17
CA LEU A 236 -2.13 -16.21 8.65
C LEU A 236 -2.18 -16.06 10.17
N SER A 237 -1.57 -17.00 10.91
CA SER A 237 -1.61 -17.00 12.38
C SER A 237 -0.98 -15.74 12.98
N ASP A 238 0.12 -15.26 12.40
CA ASP A 238 0.79 -14.04 12.83
C ASP A 238 -0.09 -12.80 12.57
N THR A 239 -0.69 -12.71 11.39
CA THR A 239 -1.58 -11.61 11.01
C THR A 239 -2.85 -11.59 11.85
N LEU A 240 -3.46 -12.75 12.09
CA LEU A 240 -4.66 -12.85 12.94
C LEU A 240 -4.37 -12.46 14.38
N ARG A 241 -3.22 -12.82 14.94
CA ARG A 241 -2.81 -12.41 16.30
C ARG A 241 -2.69 -10.88 16.42
N PHE A 242 -2.18 -10.22 15.40
CA PHE A 242 -2.18 -8.75 15.36
C PHE A 242 -3.60 -8.18 15.35
N PHE A 243 -4.48 -8.70 14.49
CA PHE A 243 -5.87 -8.24 14.42
C PHE A 243 -6.66 -8.53 15.69
N GLU A 244 -6.47 -9.69 16.31
CA GLU A 244 -7.06 -10.02 17.61
C GLU A 244 -6.73 -8.96 18.66
N GLY A 245 -5.45 -8.59 18.77
CA GLY A 245 -5.01 -7.53 19.68
C GLY A 245 -5.64 -6.18 19.40
N VAL A 246 -6.01 -5.88 18.13
CA VAL A 246 -6.72 -4.64 17.78
C VAL A 246 -8.22 -4.75 18.06
N VAL A 247 -8.86 -5.81 17.58
CA VAL A 247 -10.34 -5.92 17.58
C VAL A 247 -10.90 -6.19 18.97
N GLU A 248 -10.24 -7.01 19.77
CA GLU A 248 -10.72 -7.35 21.13
C GLU A 248 -10.57 -6.23 22.15
N ASN A 249 -9.80 -5.19 21.82
CA ASN A 249 -9.68 -4.02 22.68
C ASN A 249 -10.62 -2.89 22.23
N ALA A 250 -11.75 -2.71 22.91
CA ALA A 250 -12.75 -1.68 22.57
C ALA A 250 -12.17 -0.25 22.59
N VAL A 251 -11.16 -0.01 23.40
CA VAL A 251 -10.39 1.24 23.49
C VAL A 251 -8.91 0.94 23.25
N PRO A 252 -8.11 1.92 22.84
CA PRO A 252 -6.66 1.73 22.76
C PRO A 252 -6.17 1.22 24.10
N PRO A 253 -5.43 0.10 24.13
CA PRO A 253 -4.90 -0.39 25.40
C PRO A 253 -4.01 0.70 26.02
N PRO A 254 -4.08 0.92 27.35
CA PRO A 254 -3.23 1.88 28.03
C PRO A 254 -1.76 1.50 27.82
N GLU A 255 -0.86 2.47 27.89
CA GLU A 255 0.60 2.23 27.85
C GLU A 255 1.05 1.43 29.09
N ALA A 256 0.69 0.16 29.12
CA ALA A 256 1.15 -0.77 30.15
C ALA A 256 2.46 -1.43 29.69
N PRO A 257 3.38 -1.76 30.63
CA PRO A 257 4.62 -2.46 30.29
C PRO A 257 4.39 -3.76 29.52
N ASP A 258 3.29 -4.44 29.80
CA ASP A 258 2.91 -5.74 29.25
C ASP A 258 2.16 -5.64 27.90
N MET A 259 1.83 -4.42 27.44
CA MET A 259 1.19 -4.25 26.15
C MET A 259 2.13 -4.72 25.06
N ALA A 260 1.60 -5.59 24.16
CA ALA A 260 2.36 -6.05 23.00
C ALA A 260 2.94 -4.84 22.24
N SER A 261 4.24 -4.88 22.00
CA SER A 261 4.97 -3.76 21.39
C SER A 261 4.41 -3.35 20.03
N VAL A 262 3.77 -4.28 19.32
CA VAL A 262 3.06 -4.02 18.07
C VAL A 262 1.86 -3.08 18.25
N LEU A 263 1.08 -3.23 19.32
CA LEU A 263 -0.07 -2.37 19.59
C LEU A 263 0.37 -0.95 20.00
N ARG A 264 1.43 -0.82 20.79
CA ARG A 264 2.01 0.50 21.12
C ARG A 264 2.44 1.26 19.87
N GLU A 265 3.20 0.61 18.97
CA GLU A 265 3.59 1.23 17.71
C GLU A 265 2.37 1.59 16.85
N THR A 266 1.34 0.74 16.86
CA THR A 266 0.11 0.96 16.10
C THR A 266 -0.65 2.17 16.62
N VAL A 267 -0.83 2.29 17.95
CA VAL A 267 -1.46 3.46 18.59
C VAL A 267 -0.66 4.74 18.28
N ALA A 268 0.66 4.71 18.44
CA ALA A 268 1.52 5.85 18.10
C ALA A 268 1.45 6.23 16.62
N GLY A 269 1.12 5.28 15.73
CA GLY A 269 0.95 5.48 14.30
C GLY A 269 -0.36 6.16 13.88
N LEU A 270 -1.38 6.24 14.74
CA LEU A 270 -2.72 6.76 14.36
C LEU A 270 -2.68 8.21 13.88
N SER A 271 -2.08 9.11 14.66
CA SER A 271 -2.01 10.53 14.31
C SER A 271 -1.16 10.79 13.04
N PRO A 272 0.06 10.23 12.91
CA PRO A 272 0.81 10.35 11.65
C PRO A 272 0.07 9.79 10.43
N PHE A 273 -0.65 8.66 10.59
CA PHE A 273 -1.43 8.09 9.51
C PHE A 273 -2.59 9.00 9.09
N ALA A 274 -3.35 9.54 10.08
CA ALA A 274 -4.49 10.40 9.82
C ALA A 274 -4.13 11.65 8.99
N SER A 275 -2.90 12.14 9.06
CA SER A 275 -2.44 13.28 8.28
C SER A 275 -2.39 13.05 6.77
N HIS A 276 -2.38 11.80 6.32
CA HIS A 276 -2.40 11.43 4.91
C HIS A 276 -3.81 11.31 4.32
N LEU A 277 -4.84 11.29 5.16
CA LEU A 277 -6.22 11.05 4.73
C LEU A 277 -6.86 12.31 4.13
N PHE A 278 -7.72 12.10 3.14
CA PHE A 278 -8.55 13.17 2.55
C PHE A 278 -9.57 13.73 3.53
N ASN A 279 -10.05 12.88 4.45
CA ASN A 279 -10.90 13.28 5.55
C ASN A 279 -10.15 13.06 6.87
N LYS A 280 -9.94 14.12 7.67
CA LYS A 280 -9.31 13.99 8.98
C LYS A 280 -10.23 13.20 9.92
N GLY A 281 -9.68 12.26 10.65
CA GLY A 281 -10.40 11.57 11.70
C GLY A 281 -10.35 10.05 11.64
N TYR A 282 -9.16 9.46 11.52
CA TYR A 282 -8.97 8.03 11.72
C TYR A 282 -8.54 7.75 13.17
N ALA A 283 -9.36 7.00 13.87
CA ALA A 283 -9.18 6.71 15.28
C ALA A 283 -9.24 5.20 15.55
N TRP A 284 -9.08 4.80 16.80
CA TRP A 284 -9.09 3.40 17.19
C TRP A 284 -10.35 2.61 16.76
N PRO A 285 -11.58 3.16 16.87
CA PRO A 285 -12.78 2.46 16.37
C PRO A 285 -12.73 2.18 14.86
N ASP A 286 -12.16 3.12 14.07
CA ASP A 286 -11.99 2.92 12.62
C ASP A 286 -10.99 1.80 12.34
N LEU A 287 -9.88 1.78 13.10
CA LEU A 287 -8.88 0.72 13.00
C LEU A 287 -9.46 -0.63 13.39
N ARG A 288 -10.26 -0.72 14.44
CA ARG A 288 -10.94 -1.97 14.85
C ARG A 288 -11.81 -2.52 13.73
N ARG A 289 -12.63 -1.66 13.13
CA ARG A 289 -13.47 -2.03 11.98
C ARG A 289 -12.65 -2.50 10.79
N ASP A 290 -11.64 -1.75 10.40
CA ASP A 290 -10.81 -2.08 9.24
C ASP A 290 -9.96 -3.34 9.48
N ALA A 291 -9.50 -3.57 10.72
CA ALA A 291 -8.79 -4.78 11.14
C ALA A 291 -9.71 -6.02 11.11
N ALA A 292 -10.95 -5.89 11.58
CA ALA A 292 -11.93 -6.98 11.53
C ALA A 292 -12.28 -7.36 10.08
N ARG A 293 -12.45 -6.37 9.19
CA ARG A 293 -12.67 -6.61 7.74
C ARG A 293 -11.49 -7.32 7.09
N ALA A 294 -10.27 -6.89 7.39
CA ALA A 294 -9.05 -7.52 6.88
C ALA A 294 -8.85 -8.92 7.49
N GLY A 295 -9.19 -9.12 8.75
CA GLY A 295 -9.18 -10.42 9.43
C GLY A 295 -10.15 -11.40 8.80
N LEU A 296 -11.38 -10.97 8.51
CA LEU A 296 -12.37 -11.79 7.77
C LEU A 296 -11.81 -12.16 6.38
N CYS A 297 -11.20 -11.21 5.67
CA CYS A 297 -10.66 -11.46 4.35
C CYS A 297 -9.53 -12.50 4.38
N ILE A 298 -8.53 -12.36 5.26
CA ILE A 298 -7.40 -13.30 5.30
C ILE A 298 -7.86 -14.71 5.73
N THR A 299 -8.82 -14.80 6.64
CA THR A 299 -9.41 -16.09 7.04
C THR A 299 -10.12 -16.75 5.85
N ALA A 300 -10.97 -16.01 5.13
CA ALA A 300 -11.64 -16.53 3.92
C ALA A 300 -10.64 -16.94 2.81
N VAL A 301 -9.58 -16.17 2.64
CA VAL A 301 -8.52 -16.46 1.67
C VAL A 301 -7.77 -17.74 2.00
N CYS A 302 -7.52 -18.01 3.27
CA CYS A 302 -6.81 -19.22 3.70
C CYS A 302 -7.74 -20.43 3.86
N SER A 303 -9.05 -20.22 4.01
CA SER A 303 -10.04 -21.29 4.10
C SER A 303 -10.35 -21.88 2.72
N ARG A 304 -10.51 -23.21 2.66
CA ARG A 304 -10.97 -23.92 1.47
C ARG A 304 -12.50 -24.00 1.37
N ASN A 305 -13.18 -23.75 2.48
CA ASN A 305 -14.62 -23.96 2.62
C ASN A 305 -15.43 -22.68 2.44
N VAL A 306 -14.80 -21.49 2.56
CA VAL A 306 -15.47 -20.20 2.41
C VAL A 306 -15.57 -19.81 0.94
N THR A 307 -16.80 -19.58 0.49
CA THR A 307 -17.12 -19.12 -0.86
C THR A 307 -17.14 -17.58 -0.96
N ASP A 308 -17.03 -17.04 -2.18
CA ASP A 308 -17.24 -15.59 -2.42
C ASP A 308 -18.59 -15.11 -1.89
N GLY A 309 -19.67 -15.91 -2.07
CA GLY A 309 -21.00 -15.56 -1.60
C GLY A 309 -21.07 -15.37 -0.09
N GLU A 310 -20.56 -16.32 0.68
CA GLU A 310 -20.52 -16.26 2.14
C GLU A 310 -19.67 -15.12 2.65
N PHE A 311 -18.48 -14.90 2.05
CA PHE A 311 -17.61 -13.81 2.42
C PHE A 311 -18.28 -12.44 2.22
N TRP A 312 -18.87 -12.22 1.03
CA TRP A 312 -19.49 -10.94 0.71
C TRP A 312 -20.79 -10.71 1.47
N ALA A 313 -21.54 -11.77 1.81
CA ALA A 313 -22.70 -11.68 2.69
C ALA A 313 -22.30 -11.22 4.10
N ALA A 314 -21.35 -11.92 4.73
CA ALA A 314 -20.85 -11.56 6.06
C ALA A 314 -20.29 -10.12 6.10
N LEU A 315 -19.49 -9.75 5.10
CA LEU A 315 -18.94 -8.40 5.01
C LEU A 315 -20.02 -7.33 4.77
N GLY A 316 -21.08 -7.64 4.01
CA GLY A 316 -22.20 -6.74 3.74
C GLY A 316 -23.08 -6.52 4.96
N GLU A 317 -23.38 -7.58 5.70
CA GLU A 317 -24.24 -7.53 6.88
C GLU A 317 -23.55 -6.93 8.10
N LEU A 318 -22.29 -7.28 8.33
CA LEU A 318 -21.54 -6.96 9.55
C LEU A 318 -20.41 -5.93 9.31
N GLY A 319 -20.26 -5.40 8.11
CA GLY A 319 -19.08 -4.62 7.71
C GLY A 319 -18.81 -3.35 8.53
N THR A 320 -19.74 -2.92 9.37
CA THR A 320 -19.57 -1.81 10.35
C THR A 320 -19.47 -2.28 11.80
N ASP A 321 -19.70 -3.59 12.05
CA ASP A 321 -19.64 -4.20 13.37
C ASP A 321 -18.34 -5.03 13.51
N PRO A 322 -17.29 -4.51 14.15
CA PRO A 322 -16.03 -5.23 14.29
C PRO A 322 -16.16 -6.49 15.16
N ASP A 323 -17.02 -6.50 16.16
CA ASP A 323 -17.19 -7.64 17.08
C ASP A 323 -17.97 -8.78 16.40
N GLY A 324 -19.00 -8.43 15.62
CA GLY A 324 -19.74 -9.38 14.78
C GLY A 324 -18.85 -10.02 13.72
N LEU A 325 -18.07 -9.22 12.98
CA LEU A 325 -17.11 -9.74 12.00
C LEU A 325 -16.07 -10.65 12.66
N TRP A 326 -15.58 -10.27 13.84
CA TRP A 326 -14.56 -11.06 14.53
C TRP A 326 -15.11 -12.39 15.06
N SER A 327 -16.37 -12.45 15.42
CA SER A 327 -17.05 -13.70 15.75
C SER A 327 -17.07 -14.68 14.56
N VAL A 328 -17.37 -14.19 13.36
CA VAL A 328 -17.30 -15.00 12.11
C VAL A 328 -15.86 -15.45 11.83
N VAL A 329 -14.86 -14.58 12.02
CA VAL A 329 -13.44 -14.95 11.87
C VAL A 329 -13.08 -16.13 12.78
N LYS A 330 -13.49 -16.09 14.05
CA LYS A 330 -13.25 -17.19 15.01
C LYS A 330 -13.94 -18.48 14.59
N GLU A 331 -15.19 -18.40 14.13
CA GLU A 331 -15.96 -19.55 13.65
C GLU A 331 -15.28 -20.22 12.45
N TRP A 332 -14.94 -19.44 11.41
CA TRP A 332 -14.28 -19.97 10.22
C TRP A 332 -12.91 -20.56 10.50
N ASN A 333 -12.13 -19.94 11.41
CA ASN A 333 -10.82 -20.44 11.79
C ASN A 333 -10.88 -21.73 12.64
N ALA A 334 -11.93 -21.92 13.45
CA ALA A 334 -12.15 -23.14 14.25
C ALA A 334 -12.55 -24.32 13.35
N GLY A 335 -13.43 -24.11 12.38
CA GLY A 335 -13.90 -25.17 11.47
C GLY A 335 -12.81 -25.77 10.57
N GLU A 336 -11.68 -25.09 10.39
CA GLU A 336 -10.52 -25.65 9.66
C GLU A 336 -9.67 -26.59 10.52
N ASN A 337 -9.64 -26.38 11.84
CA ASN A 337 -8.87 -27.23 12.76
C ASN A 337 -9.55 -28.60 13.01
N ASP A 338 -10.87 -28.67 12.86
CA ASP A 338 -11.62 -29.91 13.03
C ASP A 338 -11.59 -30.87 11.81
N GLY A 339 -11.09 -30.39 10.66
CA GLY A 339 -10.98 -31.16 9.41
C GLY A 339 -9.63 -31.87 9.20
N VAL A 340 -8.71 -31.80 10.14
CA VAL A 340 -7.37 -32.45 10.12
C VAL A 340 -7.31 -33.50 11.24
N GLY A 341 -8.20 -34.49 11.18
CA GLY A 341 -8.24 -35.65 12.02
C GLY A 341 -8.03 -36.92 11.20
#